data_3434fc94a489ed3eefa0d8781ceb5e38
#
_entry.id   3434fc94a489ed3eefa0d8781ceb5e38
#
_cell.length_a   1.000
_cell.length_b   1.000
_cell.length_c   1.000
_cell.angle_alpha   90.00
_cell.angle_beta   90.00
_cell.angle_gamma   90.00
#
_symmetry.space_group_name_H-M   'P 1'
#
loop_
_entity.id
_entity.type
_entity.pdbx_description
1 polymer ?
#
loop_
_entity_poly.entity_id
_entity_poly.type
_entity_poly.pdbx_seq_one_letter_code
_entity_poly.pdbx_strand_id
1 'polypeptide(L)'
;MDVSSYVLLSHEQALRRRLDVAANNMANSSTVGFKREQPVFHEYVEQAGDASVPTAGNTSYVLDYGAVHDTALGAFQSTGNPLDVMIDGPGYLGVEAPDGSTAYTRAGFVKVLGSGDLATAGGQRLL
;
A
#
# COMPACT_ATOMS: atom_id res chain seq x y z
N MET A 1 -4.55 -30.17 -19.17
CA MET A 1 -5.31 -29.16 -18.41
C MET A 1 -5.77 -28.12 -19.42
N ASP A 2 -7.02 -27.71 -19.33
CA ASP A 2 -7.62 -26.79 -20.28
C ASP A 2 -7.14 -25.35 -20.03
N VAL A 3 -6.86 -24.60 -21.09
CA VAL A 3 -6.42 -23.18 -21.02
C VAL A 3 -7.41 -22.36 -20.21
N SER A 4 -8.70 -22.66 -20.30
CA SER A 4 -9.74 -22.02 -19.50
C SER A 4 -9.53 -22.16 -17.98
N SER A 5 -8.96 -23.27 -17.51
CA SER A 5 -8.65 -23.49 -16.10
C SER A 5 -7.53 -22.57 -15.61
N TYR A 6 -6.53 -22.29 -16.45
CA TYR A 6 -5.45 -21.34 -16.08
C TYR A 6 -5.94 -19.90 -16.06
N VAL A 7 -6.82 -19.53 -16.99
CA VAL A 7 -7.46 -18.19 -16.99
C VAL A 7 -8.27 -17.99 -15.71
N LEU A 8 -9.11 -18.97 -15.35
CA LEU A 8 -9.91 -18.93 -14.13
C LEU A 8 -9.02 -18.85 -12.89
N LEU A 9 -7.93 -19.62 -12.84
CA LEU A 9 -6.98 -19.57 -11.72
C LEU A 9 -6.32 -18.21 -11.59
N SER A 10 -5.91 -17.57 -12.69
CA SER A 10 -5.33 -16.24 -12.66
C SER A 10 -6.32 -15.18 -12.14
N HIS A 11 -7.59 -15.27 -12.52
CA HIS A 11 -8.64 -14.42 -12.00
C HIS A 11 -8.91 -14.65 -10.50
N GLU A 12 -8.92 -15.92 -10.07
CA GLU A 12 -9.09 -16.23 -8.64
C GLU A 12 -7.95 -15.65 -7.80
N GLN A 13 -6.71 -15.79 -8.26
CA GLN A 13 -5.55 -15.21 -7.58
C GLN A 13 -5.63 -13.69 -7.50
N ALA A 14 -6.06 -13.02 -8.58
CA ALA A 14 -6.25 -11.57 -8.58
C ALA A 14 -7.35 -11.14 -7.61
N LEU A 15 -8.46 -11.87 -7.53
CA LEU A 15 -9.52 -11.59 -6.56
C LEU A 15 -9.05 -11.79 -5.12
N ARG A 16 -8.30 -12.85 -4.85
CA ARG A 16 -7.70 -13.10 -3.53
C ARG A 16 -6.77 -11.97 -3.13
N ARG A 17 -5.87 -11.52 -4.03
CA ARG A 17 -5.01 -10.35 -3.78
C ARG A 17 -5.82 -9.09 -3.46
N ARG A 18 -6.91 -8.82 -4.18
CA ARG A 18 -7.79 -7.67 -3.89
C ARG A 18 -8.40 -7.76 -2.50
N LEU A 19 -8.83 -8.95 -2.09
CA LEU A 19 -9.39 -9.17 -0.74
C LEU A 19 -8.34 -8.97 0.34
N ASP A 20 -7.11 -9.49 0.15
CA ASP A 20 -6.02 -9.35 1.11
C ASP A 20 -5.64 -7.86 1.30
N VAL A 21 -5.50 -7.11 0.19
CA VAL A 21 -5.22 -5.67 0.24
C VAL A 21 -6.38 -4.90 0.89
N ALA A 22 -7.62 -5.24 0.58
CA ALA A 22 -8.79 -4.59 1.19
C ALA A 22 -8.86 -4.86 2.69
N ALA A 23 -8.57 -6.09 3.12
CA ALA A 23 -8.52 -6.47 4.53
C ALA A 23 -7.40 -5.72 5.29
N ASN A 24 -6.21 -5.62 4.68
CA ASN A 24 -5.09 -4.85 5.24
C ASN A 24 -5.46 -3.37 5.38
N ASN A 25 -6.01 -2.76 4.34
CA ASN A 25 -6.45 -1.37 4.37
C ASN A 25 -7.55 -1.13 5.44
N MET A 26 -8.49 -2.05 5.57
CA MET A 26 -9.54 -1.97 6.58
C MET A 26 -8.98 -2.10 7.99
N ALA A 27 -8.09 -3.04 8.23
CA ALA A 27 -7.45 -3.24 9.53
C ALA A 27 -6.65 -1.99 9.97
N ASN A 28 -6.10 -1.24 9.01
CA ASN A 28 -5.29 -0.05 9.26
C ASN A 28 -6.03 1.27 9.01
N SER A 29 -7.35 1.24 8.82
CA SER A 29 -8.14 2.46 8.54
C SER A 29 -8.07 3.53 9.63
N SER A 30 -7.83 3.11 10.89
CA SER A 30 -7.65 4.00 12.04
C SER A 30 -6.17 4.24 12.40
N THR A 31 -5.23 3.67 11.65
CA THR A 31 -3.81 3.82 11.91
C THR A 31 -3.30 5.15 11.36
N VAL A 32 -2.76 5.98 12.22
CA VAL A 32 -2.26 7.31 11.84
C VAL A 32 -1.02 7.17 10.96
N GLY A 33 -1.00 7.92 9.86
CA GLY A 33 0.09 7.87 8.89
C GLY A 33 0.10 6.64 8.00
N PHE A 34 -0.89 5.75 8.13
CA PHE A 34 -1.03 4.61 7.23
C PHE A 34 -1.29 5.08 5.80
N LYS A 35 -0.60 4.46 4.85
CA LYS A 35 -0.80 4.65 3.42
C LYS A 35 -1.47 3.42 2.85
N ARG A 36 -2.70 3.59 2.34
CA ARG A 36 -3.43 2.46 1.76
C ARG A 36 -2.66 1.85 0.60
N GLU A 37 -2.76 0.56 0.47
CA GLU A 37 -2.23 -0.18 -0.65
C GLU A 37 -3.28 -0.32 -1.76
N GLN A 38 -2.80 -0.33 -3.00
CA GLN A 38 -3.59 -0.60 -4.19
C GLN A 38 -2.94 -1.74 -4.97
N PRO A 39 -3.67 -2.81 -5.28
CA PRO A 39 -3.11 -3.90 -6.07
C PRO A 39 -2.91 -3.46 -7.51
N VAL A 40 -1.80 -3.86 -8.10
CA VAL A 40 -1.45 -3.59 -9.49
C VAL A 40 -1.52 -4.88 -10.28
N PHE A 41 -2.34 -4.89 -11.32
CA PHE A 41 -2.48 -6.01 -12.22
C PHE A 41 -2.12 -5.59 -13.64
N HIS A 42 -1.50 -6.52 -14.38
CA HIS A 42 -1.28 -6.39 -15.81
C HIS A 42 -2.01 -7.50 -16.54
N GLU A 43 -2.57 -7.14 -17.67
CA GLU A 43 -3.11 -8.10 -18.61
C GLU A 43 -1.98 -8.66 -19.47
N TYR A 44 -1.88 -9.98 -19.53
CA TYR A 44 -1.00 -10.68 -20.46
C TYR A 44 -1.88 -11.38 -21.50
N VAL A 45 -1.71 -10.99 -22.76
CA VAL A 45 -2.45 -11.56 -23.89
C VAL A 45 -1.54 -12.50 -24.64
N GLU A 46 -1.87 -13.80 -24.61
CA GLU A 46 -1.24 -14.79 -25.44
C GLU A 46 -1.98 -14.88 -26.78
N GLN A 47 -1.28 -14.56 -27.86
CA GLN A 47 -1.82 -14.69 -29.20
C GLN A 47 -1.73 -16.15 -29.63
N ALA A 48 -2.82 -16.71 -30.07
CA ALA A 48 -2.78 -18.06 -30.66
C ALA A 48 -1.86 -18.05 -31.88
N GLY A 49 -0.77 -18.82 -31.78
CA GLY A 49 0.36 -18.77 -32.70
C GLY A 49 0.14 -19.31 -34.12
N ASP A 50 -1.10 -19.59 -34.53
CA ASP A 50 -1.40 -20.07 -35.88
C ASP A 50 -2.56 -19.26 -36.48
N ALA A 51 -2.19 -18.32 -37.36
CA ALA A 51 -3.16 -17.53 -38.15
C ALA A 51 -4.00 -18.36 -39.10
N SER A 52 -3.74 -19.68 -39.23
CA SER A 52 -4.47 -20.58 -40.11
C SER A 52 -5.73 -21.20 -39.48
N VAL A 53 -5.92 -21.00 -38.13
CA VAL A 53 -7.09 -21.49 -37.40
C VAL A 53 -8.00 -20.33 -37.03
N PRO A 54 -9.13 -20.09 -37.72
CA PRO A 54 -10.00 -18.95 -37.49
C PRO A 54 -10.68 -18.89 -36.12
N THR A 55 -10.51 -19.91 -35.29
CA THR A 55 -11.20 -20.06 -33.99
C THR A 55 -10.29 -19.92 -32.78
N ALA A 56 -8.99 -19.70 -32.96
CA ALA A 56 -8.08 -19.48 -31.86
C ALA A 56 -8.15 -18.00 -31.40
N GLY A 57 -9.08 -17.70 -30.51
CA GLY A 57 -9.15 -16.40 -29.85
C GLY A 57 -7.92 -16.14 -28.97
N ASN A 58 -7.53 -14.88 -28.83
CA ASN A 58 -6.50 -14.47 -27.87
C ASN A 58 -6.90 -14.91 -26.46
N THR A 59 -5.97 -15.48 -25.73
CA THR A 59 -6.18 -15.82 -24.32
C THR A 59 -5.55 -14.73 -23.46
N SER A 60 -6.33 -14.19 -22.53
CA SER A 60 -5.90 -13.13 -21.63
C SER A 60 -5.78 -13.66 -20.20
N TYR A 61 -4.63 -13.43 -19.58
CA TYR A 61 -4.32 -13.73 -18.19
C TYR A 61 -4.13 -12.48 -17.39
N VAL A 62 -4.44 -12.56 -16.08
CA VAL A 62 -4.13 -11.49 -15.14
C VAL A 62 -2.83 -11.83 -14.42
N LEU A 63 -1.85 -10.93 -14.52
CA LEU A 63 -0.59 -11.03 -13.78
C LEU A 63 -0.66 -10.11 -12.55
N ASP A 64 -0.33 -10.68 -11.38
CA ASP A 64 -0.19 -9.92 -10.14
C ASP A 64 1.20 -9.29 -10.08
N TYR A 65 1.27 -7.95 -10.11
CA TYR A 65 2.50 -7.16 -9.97
C TYR A 65 2.70 -6.65 -8.54
N GLY A 66 1.92 -7.13 -7.58
CA GLY A 66 2.00 -6.72 -6.19
C GLY A 66 1.08 -5.56 -5.85
N ALA A 67 1.49 -4.76 -4.88
CA ALA A 67 0.74 -3.59 -4.44
C ALA A 67 1.63 -2.36 -4.37
N VAL A 68 1.05 -1.19 -4.61
CA VAL A 68 1.70 0.12 -4.47
C VAL A 68 1.00 0.93 -3.38
N HIS A 69 1.77 1.75 -2.67
CA HIS A 69 1.20 2.66 -1.68
C HIS A 69 0.61 3.90 -2.35
N ASP A 70 -0.61 4.25 -1.96
CA ASP A 70 -1.21 5.52 -2.35
C ASP A 70 -0.57 6.65 -1.55
N THR A 71 0.15 7.53 -2.23
CA THR A 71 0.85 8.67 -1.63
C THR A 71 -0.02 9.92 -1.49
N ALA A 72 -1.29 9.88 -1.92
CA ALA A 72 -2.21 10.99 -1.79
C ALA A 72 -2.33 11.48 -0.34
N LEU A 73 -2.55 12.79 -0.18
CA LEU A 73 -2.76 13.40 1.14
C LEU A 73 -4.11 12.92 1.71
N GLY A 74 -4.10 12.59 3.01
CA GLY A 74 -5.32 12.34 3.75
C GLY A 74 -6.07 13.64 4.09
N ALA A 75 -7.30 13.50 4.58
CA ALA A 75 -8.07 14.62 5.07
C ALA A 75 -7.42 15.24 6.31
N PHE A 76 -7.40 16.55 6.37
CA PHE A 76 -6.99 17.29 7.57
C PHE A 76 -8.05 17.16 8.66
N GLN A 77 -7.60 16.82 9.87
CA GLN A 77 -8.44 16.79 11.07
C GLN A 77 -7.75 17.54 12.19
N SER A 78 -8.37 18.62 12.67
CA SER A 78 -7.86 19.35 13.82
C SER A 78 -8.17 18.58 15.10
N THR A 79 -7.15 18.32 15.91
CA THR A 79 -7.28 17.62 17.19
C THR A 79 -7.31 18.57 18.39
N GLY A 80 -6.91 19.83 18.19
CA GLY A 80 -6.73 20.81 19.26
C GLY A 80 -5.49 20.60 20.15
N ASN A 81 -4.71 19.57 19.90
CA ASN A 81 -3.45 19.33 20.61
C ASN A 81 -2.30 20.06 19.88
N PRO A 82 -1.54 20.94 20.57
CA PRO A 82 -0.48 21.71 19.94
C PRO A 82 0.72 20.89 19.46
N LEU A 83 0.84 19.62 19.91
CA LEU A 83 1.90 18.72 19.48
C LEU A 83 1.51 17.85 18.29
N ASP A 84 0.24 17.86 17.89
CA ASP A 84 -0.20 17.12 16.71
C ASP A 84 0.06 17.95 15.46
N VAL A 85 0.85 17.41 14.56
CA VAL A 85 1.27 18.07 13.33
C VAL A 85 0.82 17.29 12.10
N MET A 86 0.45 18.00 11.05
CA MET A 86 0.20 17.43 9.75
C MET A 86 1.22 17.96 8.75
N ILE A 87 1.75 17.07 7.92
CA ILE A 87 2.62 17.48 6.82
C ILE A 87 1.74 17.81 5.63
N ASP A 88 1.75 19.07 5.21
CA ASP A 88 1.12 19.52 3.97
C ASP A 88 2.13 19.45 2.82
N GLY A 89 1.81 18.66 1.80
CA GLY A 89 2.70 18.42 0.66
C GLY A 89 3.52 17.14 0.72
N PRO A 90 4.46 16.96 -0.23
CA PRO A 90 5.34 15.79 -0.29
C PRO A 90 6.42 15.91 0.80
N GLY A 91 6.44 14.96 1.74
CA GLY A 91 7.43 14.93 2.80
C GLY A 91 7.12 13.89 3.87
N TYR A 92 8.09 13.64 4.74
CA TYR A 92 7.99 12.71 5.86
C TYR A 92 8.74 13.27 7.06
N LEU A 93 8.34 12.89 8.27
CA LEU A 93 9.12 13.13 9.48
C LEU A 93 10.21 12.07 9.58
N GLY A 94 11.44 12.50 9.83
CA GLY A 94 12.56 11.61 10.16
C GLY A 94 12.44 11.17 11.62
N VAL A 95 12.57 9.87 11.86
CA VAL A 95 12.56 9.28 13.20
C VAL A 95 13.71 8.31 13.36
N GLU A 96 14.20 8.17 14.57
CA GLU A 96 15.23 7.19 14.90
C GLU A 96 14.58 5.81 15.06
N ALA A 97 15.00 4.87 14.21
CA ALA A 97 14.57 3.48 14.30
C ALA A 97 15.30 2.76 15.46
N PRO A 98 14.78 1.63 15.96
CA PRO A 98 15.38 0.89 17.06
C PRO A 98 16.82 0.41 16.82
N ASP A 99 17.24 0.30 15.57
CA ASP A 99 18.59 -0.07 15.13
C ASP A 99 19.53 1.14 14.98
N GLY A 100 19.06 2.35 15.31
CA GLY A 100 19.80 3.61 15.16
C GLY A 100 19.79 4.19 13.75
N SER A 101 19.11 3.56 12.79
CA SER A 101 18.93 4.09 11.45
C SER A 101 17.84 5.17 11.40
N THR A 102 17.84 5.97 10.33
CA THR A 102 16.76 6.93 10.09
C THR A 102 15.60 6.24 9.38
N ALA A 103 14.44 6.22 10.00
CA ALA A 103 13.19 5.82 9.38
C ALA A 103 12.33 7.06 9.07
N TYR A 104 11.33 6.91 8.23
CA TYR A 104 10.46 7.98 7.80
C TYR A 104 9.00 7.66 8.09
N THR A 105 8.27 8.63 8.64
CA THR A 105 6.85 8.46 8.97
C THR A 105 6.04 9.68 8.57
N ARG A 106 4.73 9.49 8.35
CA ARG A 106 3.75 10.59 8.28
C ARG A 106 2.86 10.68 9.51
N ALA A 107 3.09 9.82 10.50
CA ALA A 107 2.35 9.90 11.76
C ALA A 107 2.73 11.20 12.50
N GLY A 108 1.78 12.10 12.62
CA GLY A 108 2.00 13.43 13.22
C GLY A 108 1.57 13.53 14.67
N PHE A 109 1.19 12.46 15.34
CA PHE A 109 0.97 12.44 16.78
C PHE A 109 2.31 12.39 17.51
N VAL A 110 2.70 13.53 18.08
CA VAL A 110 3.98 13.71 18.76
C VAL A 110 3.75 13.82 20.26
N LYS A 111 4.63 13.24 21.05
CA LYS A 111 4.67 13.35 22.51
C LYS A 111 6.06 13.76 22.99
N VAL A 112 6.12 14.41 24.14
CA VAL A 112 7.39 14.71 24.82
C VAL A 112 7.77 13.54 25.71
N LEU A 113 8.98 13.04 25.55
CA LEU A 113 9.57 12.03 26.44
C LEU A 113 10.04 12.68 27.75
N GLY A 114 10.27 11.85 28.77
CA GLY A 114 10.85 12.32 30.05
C GLY A 114 12.25 12.94 29.92
N SER A 115 12.96 12.68 28.82
CA SER A 115 14.23 13.33 28.44
C SER A 115 14.06 14.73 27.88
N GLY A 116 12.84 15.12 27.51
CA GLY A 116 12.54 16.37 26.81
C GLY A 116 12.53 16.26 25.29
N ASP A 117 12.88 15.11 24.73
CA ASP A 117 12.87 14.86 23.31
C ASP A 117 11.44 14.65 22.77
N LEU A 118 11.23 15.00 21.52
CA LEU A 118 9.99 14.71 20.82
C LEU A 118 10.02 13.28 20.25
N ALA A 119 8.93 12.55 20.44
CA ALA A 119 8.80 11.19 19.93
C ALA A 119 7.42 10.95 19.32
N THR A 120 7.34 10.02 18.41
CA THR A 120 6.07 9.53 17.86
C THR A 120 5.26 8.80 18.95
N ALA A 121 3.99 8.51 18.69
CA ALA A 121 3.16 7.69 19.56
C ALA A 121 3.81 6.31 19.85
N GLY A 122 4.55 5.74 18.90
CA GLY A 122 5.31 4.49 19.04
C GLY A 122 6.60 4.62 19.88
N GLY A 123 6.97 5.82 20.31
CA GLY A 123 8.17 6.05 21.12
C GLY A 123 9.46 6.27 20.34
N GLN A 124 9.42 6.35 19.03
CA GLN A 124 10.57 6.66 18.17
C GLN A 124 10.87 8.15 18.24
N ARG A 125 12.11 8.53 18.53
CA ARG A 125 12.53 9.92 18.65
C ARG A 125 12.52 10.60 17.28
N LEU A 126 12.02 11.84 17.23
CA LEU A 126 12.14 12.70 16.05
C LEU A 126 13.58 13.21 15.90
N LEU A 127 14.05 13.27 14.64
CA LEU A 127 15.37 13.77 14.27
C LEU A 127 15.32 15.23 13.86
#